data_6000e66cc321ab586056b97019afe50b
#
_entry.id   6000e66cc321ab586056b97019afe50b
#
_cell.length_a   1.000
_cell.length_b   1.000
_cell.length_c   1.000
_cell.angle_alpha   90.00
_cell.angle_beta   90.00
_cell.angle_gamma   90.00
#
_symmetry.space_group_name_H-M   'P 1'
#
loop_
_entity.id
_entity.type
_entity.pdbx_description
1 polymer ?
#
loop_
_entity_poly.entity_id
_entity_poly.type
_entity_poly.pdbx_seq_one_letter_code
_entity_poly.pdbx_strand_id
1 'polypeptide(L)'
;PAPLFLHQMIKNLSAEVLEHCYVHINGNNLAIIPKFVSKQKAVEFFINKYDPNRERAILGWGDSLSDAGFLGCCDWFGMPRNSQLDKFLVQNLAQDHHSKGYLGHV
;
A
#
# COMPACT_ATOMS: atom_id res chain seq x y z
N PRO A 1 -16.53 -0.51 -8.05
CA PRO A 1 -15.64 -0.61 -9.20
C PRO A 1 -15.34 0.76 -9.80
N ALA A 2 -14.17 0.88 -10.42
CA ALA A 2 -13.77 2.13 -11.06
C ALA A 2 -14.65 2.41 -12.28
N PRO A 3 -14.92 3.70 -12.59
CA PRO A 3 -15.68 4.06 -13.78
C PRO A 3 -15.02 3.53 -15.07
N LEU A 4 -15.85 3.20 -16.04
CA LEU A 4 -15.40 2.64 -17.31
C LEU A 4 -14.36 3.53 -18.01
N PHE A 5 -14.53 4.85 -17.94
CA PHE A 5 -13.62 5.77 -18.63
C PHE A 5 -12.17 5.66 -18.09
N LEU A 6 -11.98 5.32 -16.82
CA LEU A 6 -10.64 5.11 -16.27
C LEU A 6 -9.98 3.88 -16.90
N HIS A 7 -10.73 2.81 -17.11
CA HIS A 7 -10.20 1.62 -17.79
C HIS A 7 -9.84 1.92 -19.23
N GLN A 8 -10.65 2.74 -19.91
CA GLN A 8 -10.35 3.16 -21.27
C GLN A 8 -9.10 4.03 -21.34
N MET A 9 -8.89 4.91 -20.37
CA MET A 9 -7.67 5.71 -20.29
C MET A 9 -6.43 4.83 -20.14
N ILE A 10 -6.50 3.79 -19.32
CA ILE A 10 -5.38 2.86 -19.13
C ILE A 10 -5.04 2.17 -20.43
N LYS A 11 -6.03 1.73 -21.20
CA LYS A 11 -5.82 1.06 -22.50
C LYS A 11 -5.12 1.94 -23.52
N ASN A 12 -5.24 3.25 -23.38
CA ASN A 12 -4.66 4.21 -24.31
C ASN A 12 -3.28 4.69 -23.89
N LEU A 13 -2.75 4.21 -22.76
CA LEU A 13 -1.41 4.58 -22.34
C LEU A 13 -0.36 3.94 -23.23
N SER A 14 0.73 4.68 -23.50
CA SER A 14 1.81 4.17 -24.31
C SER A 14 2.56 3.04 -23.60
N ALA A 15 3.21 2.18 -24.38
CA ALA A 15 4.05 1.12 -23.84
C ALA A 15 5.19 1.68 -22.99
N GLU A 16 5.75 2.83 -23.37
CA GLU A 16 6.81 3.50 -22.61
C GLU A 16 6.34 3.90 -21.21
N VAL A 17 5.14 4.49 -21.11
CA VAL A 17 4.56 4.86 -19.82
C VAL A 17 4.36 3.61 -18.96
N LEU A 18 3.82 2.54 -19.52
CA LEU A 18 3.58 1.29 -18.77
C LEU A 18 4.86 0.60 -18.36
N GLU A 19 5.95 0.81 -19.12
CA GLU A 19 7.26 0.26 -18.77
C GLU A 19 7.86 0.94 -17.53
N HIS A 20 7.71 2.27 -17.41
CA HIS A 20 8.37 3.06 -16.38
C HIS A 20 7.46 3.49 -15.24
N CYS A 21 6.17 3.28 -15.37
CA CYS A 21 5.17 3.71 -14.40
C CYS A 21 4.21 2.58 -14.07
N TYR A 22 3.58 2.69 -12.92
CA TYR A 22 2.43 1.84 -12.62
C TYR A 22 1.18 2.70 -12.46
N VAL A 23 0.02 2.07 -12.67
CA VAL A 23 -1.27 2.74 -12.59
C VAL A 23 -1.93 2.34 -11.28
N HIS A 24 -2.36 3.35 -10.52
CA HIS A 24 -3.09 3.15 -9.28
C HIS A 24 -4.49 3.73 -9.41
N ILE A 25 -5.50 2.93 -9.10
CA ILE A 25 -6.89 3.37 -9.10
C ILE A 25 -7.43 3.29 -7.68
N ASN A 26 -8.01 4.39 -7.23
CA ASN A 26 -8.70 4.45 -5.94
C ASN A 26 -10.02 5.19 -6.14
N GLY A 27 -11.14 4.43 -6.12
CA GLY A 27 -12.44 4.98 -6.42
C GLY A 27 -12.49 5.58 -7.82
N ASN A 28 -12.73 6.90 -7.90
CA ASN A 28 -12.80 7.63 -9.17
C ASN A 28 -11.47 8.27 -9.56
N ASN A 29 -10.41 7.99 -8.81
CA ASN A 29 -9.10 8.60 -9.03
C ASN A 29 -8.17 7.62 -9.70
N LEU A 30 -7.43 8.11 -10.69
CA LEU A 30 -6.39 7.36 -11.37
C LEU A 30 -5.08 8.14 -11.25
N ALA A 31 -4.03 7.45 -10.83
CA ALA A 31 -2.70 8.03 -10.75
C ALA A 31 -1.73 7.19 -11.57
N ILE A 32 -0.86 7.87 -12.29
CA ILE A 32 0.25 7.24 -13.03
C ILE A 32 1.51 7.59 -12.27
N ILE A 33 2.15 6.60 -11.69
CA ILE A 33 3.24 6.79 -10.73
C ILE A 33 4.50 6.13 -11.25
N PRO A 34 5.63 6.85 -11.29
CA PRO A 34 6.90 6.22 -11.65
C PRO A 34 7.20 5.02 -10.74
N LYS A 35 7.71 3.94 -11.33
CA LYS A 35 7.95 2.69 -10.60
C LYS A 35 8.91 2.83 -9.42
N PHE A 36 9.79 3.83 -9.45
CA PHE A 36 10.72 4.06 -8.36
C PHE A 36 10.13 4.85 -7.20
N VAL A 37 8.91 5.35 -7.33
CA VAL A 37 8.21 6.10 -6.27
C VAL A 37 7.22 5.17 -5.57
N SER A 38 7.33 5.07 -4.25
CA SER A 38 6.37 4.29 -3.47
C SER A 38 6.35 4.76 -2.02
N LYS A 39 5.24 4.53 -1.34
CA LYS A 39 5.13 4.81 0.09
C LYS A 39 6.14 3.97 0.87
N GLN A 40 6.36 2.73 0.46
CA GLN A 40 7.32 1.85 1.12
C GLN A 40 8.73 2.43 1.08
N LYS A 41 9.19 2.90 -0.07
CA LYS A 41 10.53 3.48 -0.19
C LYS A 41 10.67 4.75 0.65
N ALA A 42 9.63 5.56 0.70
CA ALA A 42 9.62 6.77 1.52
C ALA A 42 9.74 6.42 3.02
N VAL A 43 8.98 5.43 3.47
CA VAL A 43 9.03 4.98 4.87
C VAL A 43 10.39 4.37 5.19
N GLU A 44 10.93 3.52 4.32
CA GLU A 44 12.25 2.93 4.50
C GLU A 44 13.33 4.01 4.61
N PHE A 45 13.27 5.01 3.75
CA PHE A 45 14.20 6.13 3.81
C PHE A 45 14.12 6.86 5.14
N PHE A 46 12.91 7.15 5.60
CA PHE A 46 12.68 7.84 6.86
C PHE A 46 13.22 7.05 8.05
N ILE A 47 12.91 5.75 8.09
CA ILE A 47 13.38 4.87 9.16
C ILE A 47 14.91 4.82 9.19
N ASN A 48 15.52 4.64 8.03
CA ASN A 48 16.98 4.55 7.94
C ASN A 48 17.68 5.86 8.36
N LYS A 49 17.00 6.99 8.16
CA LYS A 49 17.56 8.29 8.55
C LYS A 49 17.39 8.57 10.04
N TYR A 50 16.25 8.27 10.63
CA TYR A 50 15.91 8.70 11.99
C TYR A 50 15.96 7.58 13.03
N ASP A 51 15.94 6.33 12.61
CA ASP A 51 15.99 5.17 13.51
C ASP A 51 16.74 4.01 12.86
N PRO A 52 18.01 4.23 12.46
CA PRO A 52 18.77 3.22 11.71
C PRO A 52 19.01 1.93 12.50
N ASN A 53 19.03 2.01 13.81
CA ASN A 53 19.28 0.85 14.69
C ASN A 53 18.00 0.16 15.14
N ARG A 54 16.85 0.61 14.64
CA ARG A 54 15.53 0.02 14.94
C ARG A 54 15.26 -0.07 16.44
N GLU A 55 15.48 1.03 17.14
CA GLU A 55 15.30 1.09 18.60
C GLU A 55 13.87 1.44 19.01
N ARG A 56 13.04 1.87 18.08
CA ARG A 56 11.66 2.30 18.33
C ARG A 56 10.66 1.36 17.66
N ALA A 57 9.53 1.16 18.32
CA ALA A 57 8.40 0.46 17.71
C ALA A 57 7.78 1.37 16.65
N ILE A 58 7.54 0.81 15.47
CA ILE A 58 6.96 1.53 14.34
C ILE A 58 5.54 1.05 14.15
N LEU A 59 4.60 1.98 14.27
CA LEU A 59 3.17 1.71 14.13
C LEU A 59 2.68 2.32 12.83
N GLY A 60 1.88 1.58 12.08
CA GLY A 60 1.36 2.05 10.81
C GLY A 60 -0.13 1.86 10.68
N TRP A 61 -0.77 2.75 9.94
CA TRP A 61 -2.18 2.65 9.58
C TRP A 61 -2.34 2.85 8.10
N GLY A 62 -3.20 2.03 7.49
CA GLY A 62 -3.50 2.14 6.06
C GLY A 62 -4.86 1.56 5.74
N ASP A 63 -5.41 1.91 4.59
CA ASP A 63 -6.74 1.48 4.18
C ASP A 63 -6.79 0.81 2.81
N SER A 64 -5.76 0.98 1.98
CA SER A 64 -5.75 0.47 0.61
C SER A 64 -4.64 -0.56 0.41
N LEU A 65 -4.75 -1.33 -0.68
CA LEU A 65 -3.71 -2.29 -1.03
C LEU A 65 -2.35 -1.62 -1.28
N SER A 66 -2.36 -0.36 -1.72
CA SER A 66 -1.11 0.37 -1.93
C SER A 66 -0.37 0.65 -0.62
N ASP A 67 -1.03 0.53 0.52
CA ASP A 67 -0.40 0.73 1.84
C ASP A 67 0.29 -0.53 2.34
N ALA A 68 -0.01 -1.70 1.78
CA ALA A 68 0.54 -2.97 2.25
C ALA A 68 2.06 -2.99 2.27
N GLY A 69 2.70 -2.36 1.28
CA GLY A 69 4.15 -2.32 1.20
C GLY A 69 4.79 -1.62 2.39
N PHE A 70 4.34 -0.40 2.72
CA PHE A 70 4.93 0.32 3.85
C PHE A 70 4.51 -0.28 5.19
N LEU A 71 3.31 -0.85 5.29
CA LEU A 71 2.89 -1.53 6.51
C LEU A 71 3.78 -2.75 6.81
N GLY A 72 4.34 -3.36 5.78
CA GLY A 72 5.35 -4.40 5.94
C GLY A 72 6.63 -3.93 6.63
N CYS A 73 6.91 -2.63 6.63
CA CYS A 73 8.05 -2.05 7.34
C CYS A 73 7.74 -1.74 8.81
N CYS A 74 6.49 -1.87 9.22
CA CYS A 74 6.05 -1.55 10.59
C CYS A 74 6.11 -2.79 11.47
N ASP A 75 6.27 -2.55 12.78
CA ASP A 75 6.21 -3.63 13.77
C ASP A 75 4.77 -4.04 14.07
N TRP A 76 3.87 -3.06 14.03
CA TRP A 76 2.44 -3.24 14.27
C TRP A 76 1.67 -2.42 13.26
N PHE A 77 0.52 -2.92 12.84
CA PHE A 77 -0.31 -2.18 11.91
C PHE A 77 -1.79 -2.32 12.21
N GLY A 78 -2.56 -1.36 11.75
CA GLY A 78 -4.02 -1.35 11.84
C GLY A 78 -4.64 -0.79 10.57
N MET A 79 -5.94 -0.95 10.45
CA MET A 79 -6.69 -0.49 9.29
C MET A 79 -8.14 -0.21 9.66
N PRO A 80 -8.84 0.64 8.90
CA PRO A 80 -10.26 0.82 9.09
C PRO A 80 -11.03 -0.46 8.77
N ARG A 81 -12.06 -0.73 9.56
CA ARG A 81 -12.95 -1.86 9.30
C ARG A 81 -13.59 -1.71 7.93
N ASN A 82 -13.68 -2.80 7.18
CA ASN A 82 -14.24 -2.84 5.84
C ASN A 82 -13.47 -2.05 4.78
N SER A 83 -12.25 -1.61 5.08
CA SER A 83 -11.38 -1.02 4.07
C SER A 83 -10.96 -2.06 3.03
N GLN A 84 -10.41 -1.60 1.92
CA GLN A 84 -9.88 -2.50 0.90
C GLN A 84 -8.82 -3.44 1.49
N LEU A 85 -7.92 -2.88 2.30
CA LEU A 85 -6.86 -3.66 2.94
C LEU A 85 -7.42 -4.68 3.92
N ASP A 86 -8.42 -4.30 4.71
CA ASP A 86 -9.07 -5.20 5.66
C ASP A 86 -9.67 -6.41 4.95
N LYS A 87 -10.41 -6.18 3.87
CA LYS A 87 -11.03 -7.27 3.10
C LYS A 87 -9.98 -8.20 2.51
N PHE A 88 -8.87 -7.64 2.03
CA PHE A 88 -7.77 -8.44 1.51
C PHE A 88 -7.14 -9.31 2.59
N LEU A 89 -6.88 -8.75 3.77
CA LEU A 89 -6.23 -9.48 4.87
C LEU A 89 -7.13 -10.56 5.44
N VAL A 90 -8.43 -10.32 5.55
CA VAL A 90 -9.37 -11.35 6.00
C VAL A 90 -9.31 -12.57 5.08
N GLN A 91 -9.21 -12.34 3.76
CA GLN A 91 -9.17 -13.44 2.80
C GLN A 91 -7.82 -14.16 2.75
N ASN A 92 -6.73 -13.44 2.93
CA ASN A 92 -5.39 -13.95 2.63
C ASN A 92 -4.53 -14.22 3.85
N LEU A 93 -4.80 -13.60 4.99
CA LEU A 93 -4.01 -13.74 6.20
C LEU A 93 -4.77 -14.36 7.36
N ALA A 94 -6.00 -14.82 7.15
CA ALA A 94 -6.77 -15.45 8.20
C ALA A 94 -6.07 -16.65 8.84
N GLN A 95 -5.11 -17.23 8.14
CA GLN A 95 -4.39 -18.43 8.57
C GLN A 95 -2.96 -18.13 9.04
N ASP A 96 -2.47 -16.91 8.88
CA ASP A 96 -1.10 -16.55 9.25
C ASP A 96 -1.06 -15.18 9.91
N HIS A 97 -1.56 -15.12 11.14
CA HIS A 97 -1.58 -13.89 11.92
C HIS A 97 -0.28 -13.61 12.66
N HIS A 98 0.71 -14.49 12.54
CA HIS A 98 1.83 -14.48 13.47
C HIS A 98 3.07 -13.78 12.95
N SER A 99 3.14 -13.48 11.66
CA SER A 99 4.33 -12.90 11.06
C SER A 99 4.53 -11.43 11.39
N LYS A 100 3.45 -10.71 11.72
CA LYS A 100 3.48 -9.29 12.06
C LYS A 100 2.47 -8.99 13.16
N GLY A 101 2.74 -7.96 13.95
CA GLY A 101 1.79 -7.49 14.92
C GLY A 101 0.59 -6.81 14.26
N TYR A 102 -0.59 -7.26 14.57
CA TYR A 102 -1.82 -6.68 14.07
C TYR A 102 -2.52 -5.92 15.19
N LEU A 103 -2.69 -4.60 14.99
CA LEU A 103 -3.30 -3.73 15.99
C LEU A 103 -4.83 -3.79 15.98
N GLY A 104 -5.41 -4.26 14.89
CA GLY A 104 -6.85 -4.33 14.76
C GLY A 104 -7.43 -3.22 13.93
N HIS A 105 -8.74 -3.07 14.01
CA HIS A 105 -9.47 -2.08 13.23
C HIS A 105 -9.57 -0.76 13.97
N VAL A 106 -9.62 0.28 13.20
CA VAL A 106 -9.82 1.65 13.69
C VAL A 106 -11.25 2.09 13.37
#